data_eec9a8af65d82e88329f7a8c3b4229d0
#
_entry.id   eec9a8af65d82e88329f7a8c3b4229d0
#
_cell.length_a   1.000
_cell.length_b   1.000
_cell.length_c   1.000
_cell.angle_alpha   90.00
_cell.angle_beta   90.00
_cell.angle_gamma   90.00
#
_symmetry.space_group_name_H-M   'P 1'
#
loop_
_entity.id
_entity.type
_entity.pdbx_description
1 polymer ?
#
loop_
_entity_poly.entity_id
_entity_poly.type
_entity_poly.pdbx_seq_one_letter_code
_entity_poly.pdbx_strand_id
1 'polypeptide(L)'
;MDNSKYLIVDHKKYCGKWRSLFSNNNPIHIEIGCGKGNFIIEKALRNPNINFIGIEKFDSVIARALEKIPDSVDNLKMIRMNALEITEVFDHEIDTIYLNFSDPWPKKRWYKRRLTSSVFLEKYDSLFSGNPHIIQKTDNTSLFEFSIVSLSTYGYTIKDISFDLHNSEIEGNIMTEYEEKFSKKGLSIYYLDAVKKSEK
;
A
#
# COMPACT_ATOMS: atom_id res chain seq x y z
N MET A 1 18.45 14.57 -12.45
CA MET A 1 17.45 13.68 -13.06
C MET A 1 16.10 14.39 -13.05
N ASP A 2 15.41 14.38 -14.17
CA ASP A 2 14.06 14.96 -14.22
C ASP A 2 13.07 13.98 -13.59
N ASN A 3 12.70 14.23 -12.34
CA ASN A 3 11.76 13.40 -11.59
C ASN A 3 10.28 13.72 -11.92
N SER A 4 10.03 14.64 -12.87
CA SER A 4 8.69 15.06 -13.29
C SER A 4 7.87 13.91 -13.88
N LYS A 5 8.53 12.91 -14.47
CA LYS A 5 7.92 11.69 -15.01
C LYS A 5 7.21 10.85 -13.93
N TYR A 6 7.75 10.84 -12.71
CA TYR A 6 7.26 9.96 -11.64
C TYR A 6 6.38 10.68 -10.62
N LEU A 7 6.73 11.91 -10.23
CA LEU A 7 5.99 12.65 -9.21
C LEU A 7 4.81 13.39 -9.81
N ILE A 8 3.61 13.00 -9.40
CA ILE A 8 2.37 13.66 -9.81
C ILE A 8 1.96 14.67 -8.75
N VAL A 9 2.16 15.96 -9.03
CA VAL A 9 1.86 17.06 -8.08
C VAL A 9 0.36 17.32 -7.99
N ASP A 10 -0.30 17.50 -9.16
CA ASP A 10 -1.74 17.79 -9.22
C ASP A 10 -2.59 16.51 -9.23
N HIS A 11 -2.32 15.58 -8.30
CA HIS A 11 -2.88 14.24 -8.30
C HIS A 11 -4.43 14.22 -8.20
N LYS A 12 -5.06 15.20 -7.54
CA LYS A 12 -6.54 15.24 -7.40
C LYS A 12 -7.26 15.37 -8.75
N LYS A 13 -6.64 15.98 -9.76
CA LYS A 13 -7.24 16.10 -11.10
C LYS A 13 -7.35 14.77 -11.86
N TYR A 14 -6.66 13.74 -11.39
CA TYR A 14 -6.67 12.41 -11.98
C TYR A 14 -7.62 11.43 -11.27
N CYS A 15 -8.42 11.89 -10.31
CA CYS A 15 -9.43 11.07 -9.65
C CYS A 15 -10.36 10.41 -10.69
N GLY A 16 -10.46 9.08 -10.67
CA GLY A 16 -11.17 8.28 -11.69
C GLY A 16 -10.49 8.20 -13.07
N LYS A 17 -9.23 8.69 -13.20
CA LYS A 17 -8.52 8.80 -14.50
C LYS A 17 -7.04 8.38 -14.43
N TRP A 18 -6.60 7.72 -13.36
CA TRP A 18 -5.20 7.36 -13.17
C TRP A 18 -4.62 6.50 -14.28
N ARG A 19 -5.44 5.62 -14.92
CA ARG A 19 -5.01 4.82 -16.07
C ARG A 19 -4.47 5.66 -17.23
N SER A 20 -4.96 6.89 -17.40
CA SER A 20 -4.47 7.80 -18.45
C SER A 20 -3.00 8.19 -18.30
N LEU A 21 -2.45 8.12 -17.08
CA LEU A 21 -1.03 8.42 -16.82
C LEU A 21 -0.08 7.27 -17.15
N PHE A 22 -0.61 6.06 -17.34
CA PHE A 22 0.16 4.86 -17.65
C PHE A 22 0.04 4.45 -19.13
N SER A 23 -0.89 5.06 -19.89
CA SER A 23 -1.16 4.74 -21.30
C SER A 23 -1.48 3.26 -21.54
N ASN A 24 -2.05 2.57 -20.53
CA ASN A 24 -2.47 1.17 -20.57
C ASN A 24 -3.67 0.94 -19.64
N ASN A 25 -4.26 -0.26 -19.70
CA ASN A 25 -5.40 -0.67 -18.86
C ASN A 25 -5.03 -1.70 -17.77
N ASN A 26 -3.75 -1.78 -17.42
CA ASN A 26 -3.30 -2.70 -16.38
C ASN A 26 -3.92 -2.36 -15.02
N PRO A 27 -4.07 -3.36 -14.13
CA PRO A 27 -4.50 -3.14 -12.76
C PRO A 27 -3.64 -2.09 -12.05
N ILE A 28 -4.24 -1.31 -11.16
CA ILE A 28 -3.52 -0.30 -10.36
C ILE A 28 -3.43 -0.76 -8.91
N HIS A 29 -2.20 -0.93 -8.43
CA HIS A 29 -1.91 -1.23 -7.06
C HIS A 29 -1.29 -0.01 -6.37
N ILE A 30 -1.67 0.24 -5.12
CA ILE A 30 -1.13 1.37 -4.35
C ILE A 30 -0.43 0.89 -3.08
N GLU A 31 0.63 1.59 -2.66
CA GLU A 31 1.22 1.46 -1.33
C GLU A 31 1.01 2.74 -0.55
N ILE A 32 0.34 2.64 0.61
CA ILE A 32 0.09 3.78 1.48
C ILE A 32 1.18 3.85 2.55
N GLY A 33 1.96 4.93 2.52
CA GLY A 33 3.14 5.11 3.36
C GLY A 33 4.35 4.38 2.79
N CYS A 34 4.62 4.55 1.49
CA CYS A 34 5.69 3.82 0.79
C CYS A 34 7.11 4.20 1.25
N GLY A 35 7.26 5.20 2.10
CA GLY A 35 8.54 5.61 2.62
C GLY A 35 9.52 5.97 1.51
N LYS A 36 10.74 5.39 1.54
CA LYS A 36 11.78 5.60 0.52
C LYS A 36 11.62 4.70 -0.73
N GLY A 37 10.45 4.06 -0.89
CA GLY A 37 10.01 3.44 -2.12
C GLY A 37 10.58 2.06 -2.45
N ASN A 38 11.44 1.44 -1.64
CA ASN A 38 12.11 0.18 -2.03
C ASN A 38 11.11 -0.92 -2.41
N PHE A 39 10.04 -1.10 -1.63
CA PHE A 39 9.04 -2.11 -1.92
C PHE A 39 8.30 -1.84 -3.23
N ILE A 40 7.76 -0.62 -3.39
CA ILE A 40 6.92 -0.30 -4.55
C ILE A 40 7.72 -0.22 -5.85
N ILE A 41 8.99 0.22 -5.79
CA ILE A 41 9.91 0.22 -6.94
C ILE A 41 10.21 -1.21 -7.38
N GLU A 42 10.55 -2.09 -6.45
CA GLU A 42 10.83 -3.49 -6.76
C GLU A 42 9.58 -4.23 -7.24
N LYS A 43 8.38 -3.92 -6.70
CA LYS A 43 7.10 -4.41 -7.21
C LYS A 43 6.90 -4.00 -8.67
N ALA A 44 7.17 -2.74 -9.01
CA ALA A 44 7.03 -2.24 -10.38
C ALA A 44 8.00 -2.93 -11.35
N LEU A 45 9.25 -3.12 -10.94
CA LEU A 45 10.26 -3.81 -11.75
C LEU A 45 9.90 -5.27 -12.04
N ARG A 46 9.37 -5.98 -11.03
CA ARG A 46 9.03 -7.41 -11.18
C ARG A 46 7.70 -7.66 -11.88
N ASN A 47 6.83 -6.65 -11.95
CA ASN A 47 5.46 -6.80 -12.45
C ASN A 47 5.13 -5.74 -13.51
N PRO A 48 5.68 -5.84 -14.74
CA PRO A 48 5.48 -4.82 -15.79
C PRO A 48 4.01 -4.71 -16.26
N ASN A 49 3.19 -5.72 -16.00
CA ASN A 49 1.77 -5.76 -16.35
C ASN A 49 0.84 -5.22 -15.22
N ILE A 50 1.40 -4.58 -14.20
CA ILE A 50 0.67 -3.92 -13.12
C ILE A 50 1.19 -2.49 -12.98
N ASN A 51 0.30 -1.54 -12.86
CA ASN A 51 0.65 -0.15 -12.57
C ASN A 51 0.73 0.06 -11.06
N PHE A 52 1.69 0.85 -10.60
CA PHE A 52 1.91 1.10 -9.18
C PHE A 52 1.87 2.59 -8.86
N ILE A 53 1.31 2.92 -7.69
CA ILE A 53 1.34 4.29 -7.16
C ILE A 53 1.82 4.25 -5.71
N GLY A 54 2.97 4.86 -5.45
CA GLY A 54 3.50 5.05 -4.10
C GLY A 54 2.96 6.34 -3.47
N ILE A 55 2.40 6.22 -2.27
CA ILE A 55 1.84 7.34 -1.51
C ILE A 55 2.71 7.60 -0.28
N GLU A 56 3.24 8.81 -0.16
CA GLU A 56 4.01 9.25 1.01
C GLU A 56 3.61 10.69 1.38
N LYS A 57 3.56 10.99 2.68
CA LYS A 57 3.14 12.33 3.14
C LYS A 57 4.30 13.31 3.33
N PHE A 58 5.52 12.82 3.51
CA PHE A 58 6.69 13.63 3.81
C PHE A 58 7.54 13.93 2.58
N ASP A 59 7.76 15.23 2.30
CA ASP A 59 8.56 15.70 1.15
C ASP A 59 9.97 15.12 1.13
N SER A 60 10.65 15.15 2.28
CA SER A 60 12.04 14.66 2.37
C SER A 60 12.17 13.15 2.16
N VAL A 61 11.11 12.40 2.41
CA VAL A 61 11.09 10.95 2.26
C VAL A 61 10.78 10.55 0.82
N ILE A 62 9.76 11.18 0.22
CA ILE A 62 9.39 10.91 -1.19
C ILE A 62 10.50 11.35 -2.15
N ALA A 63 11.22 12.45 -1.85
CA ALA A 63 12.37 12.87 -2.65
C ALA A 63 13.44 11.76 -2.75
N ARG A 64 13.73 11.09 -1.63
CA ARG A 64 14.66 9.95 -1.61
C ARG A 64 14.13 8.71 -2.33
N ALA A 65 12.81 8.54 -2.39
CA ALA A 65 12.23 7.47 -3.19
C ALA A 65 12.42 7.75 -4.70
N LEU A 66 12.15 8.98 -5.13
CA LEU A 66 12.31 9.41 -6.52
C LEU A 66 13.75 9.23 -7.04
N GLU A 67 14.75 9.49 -6.21
CA GLU A 67 16.18 9.31 -6.57
C GLU A 67 16.56 7.85 -6.89
N LYS A 68 15.76 6.88 -6.42
CA LYS A 68 16.04 5.45 -6.58
C LYS A 68 15.31 4.81 -7.76
N ILE A 69 14.32 5.50 -8.35
CA ILE A 69 13.53 4.91 -9.43
C ILE A 69 14.40 4.82 -10.70
N PRO A 70 14.65 3.61 -11.23
CA PRO A 70 15.39 3.47 -12.48
C PRO A 70 14.61 4.06 -13.66
N ASP A 71 15.30 4.64 -14.62
CA ASP A 71 14.69 5.25 -15.82
C ASP A 71 13.86 4.25 -16.66
N SER A 72 14.15 2.96 -16.52
CA SER A 72 13.44 1.87 -17.20
C SER A 72 12.06 1.55 -16.62
N VAL A 73 11.69 2.13 -15.48
CA VAL A 73 10.39 1.90 -14.84
C VAL A 73 9.36 2.87 -15.39
N ASP A 74 8.36 2.37 -16.12
CA ASP A 74 7.29 3.20 -16.70
C ASP A 74 5.94 3.00 -16.02
N ASN A 75 5.79 1.92 -15.28
CA ASN A 75 4.56 1.51 -14.58
C ASN A 75 4.49 1.97 -13.11
N LEU A 76 5.23 3.02 -12.73
CA LEU A 76 5.24 3.58 -11.38
C LEU A 76 4.98 5.08 -11.40
N LYS A 77 4.12 5.55 -10.50
CA LYS A 77 3.94 6.95 -10.15
C LYS A 77 4.07 7.13 -8.64
N MET A 78 4.45 8.34 -8.22
CA MET A 78 4.58 8.72 -6.82
C MET A 78 3.72 9.96 -6.55
N ILE A 79 3.04 9.98 -5.41
CA ILE A 79 2.26 11.14 -4.99
C ILE A 79 2.57 11.50 -3.53
N ARG A 80 2.65 12.81 -3.28
CA ARG A 80 2.75 13.34 -1.93
C ARG A 80 1.37 13.70 -1.42
N MET A 81 0.83 12.91 -0.49
CA MET A 81 -0.47 13.20 0.11
C MET A 81 -0.64 12.57 1.49
N ASN A 82 -1.59 13.09 2.25
CA ASN A 82 -2.07 12.45 3.46
C ASN A 82 -3.11 11.37 3.10
N ALA A 83 -2.98 10.17 3.65
CA ALA A 83 -3.93 9.08 3.41
C ALA A 83 -5.39 9.42 3.78
N LEU A 84 -5.63 10.42 4.62
CA LEU A 84 -6.97 10.91 4.94
C LEU A 84 -7.70 11.50 3.73
N GLU A 85 -6.97 11.98 2.73
CA GLU A 85 -7.48 12.61 1.51
C GLU A 85 -7.68 11.60 0.35
N ILE A 86 -7.55 10.30 0.61
CA ILE A 86 -7.45 9.27 -0.42
C ILE A 86 -8.67 9.23 -1.36
N THR A 87 -9.86 9.52 -0.85
CA THR A 87 -11.11 9.58 -1.64
C THR A 87 -11.22 10.81 -2.55
N GLU A 88 -10.33 11.80 -2.39
CA GLU A 88 -10.24 12.95 -3.30
C GLU A 88 -9.32 12.67 -4.49
N VAL A 89 -8.61 11.54 -4.43
CA VAL A 89 -7.54 11.18 -5.37
C VAL A 89 -7.88 9.96 -6.21
N PHE A 90 -8.62 9.00 -5.64
CA PHE A 90 -8.99 7.76 -6.31
C PHE A 90 -10.50 7.52 -6.26
N ASP A 91 -11.05 6.98 -7.35
CA ASP A 91 -12.46 6.63 -7.48
C ASP A 91 -12.63 5.40 -8.39
N HIS A 92 -12.98 4.24 -7.80
CA HIS A 92 -13.27 2.97 -8.47
C HIS A 92 -12.20 2.50 -9.49
N GLU A 93 -10.91 2.63 -9.15
CA GLU A 93 -9.81 2.36 -10.09
C GLU A 93 -8.64 1.56 -9.49
N ILE A 94 -8.70 1.26 -8.18
CA ILE A 94 -7.65 0.53 -7.47
C ILE A 94 -8.00 -0.96 -7.39
N ASP A 95 -7.01 -1.81 -7.58
CA ASP A 95 -7.17 -3.27 -7.50
C ASP A 95 -6.59 -3.84 -6.19
N THR A 96 -5.47 -3.29 -5.70
CA THR A 96 -4.82 -3.77 -4.45
C THR A 96 -4.22 -2.61 -3.66
N ILE A 97 -4.36 -2.67 -2.33
CA ILE A 97 -3.72 -1.75 -1.38
C ILE A 97 -2.68 -2.50 -0.56
N TYR A 98 -1.44 -2.01 -0.57
CA TYR A 98 -0.37 -2.48 0.32
C TYR A 98 -0.22 -1.55 1.52
N LEU A 99 -0.16 -2.12 2.72
CA LEU A 99 0.02 -1.46 4.01
C LEU A 99 1.26 -2.03 4.71
N ASN A 100 2.44 -1.55 4.37
CA ASN A 100 3.67 -2.06 4.94
C ASN A 100 4.15 -1.19 6.09
N PHE A 101 4.28 -1.75 7.29
CA PHE A 101 4.85 -1.13 8.50
C PHE A 101 4.25 0.25 8.83
N SER A 102 2.94 0.38 8.62
CA SER A 102 2.21 1.60 8.98
C SER A 102 2.22 1.84 10.49
N ASP A 103 2.05 3.11 10.89
CA ASP A 103 2.04 3.52 12.29
C ASP A 103 1.03 2.71 13.12
N PRO A 104 1.46 2.06 14.22
CA PRO A 104 0.59 1.17 15.01
C PRO A 104 -0.40 1.91 15.91
N TRP A 105 -0.19 3.19 16.19
CA TRP A 105 -1.04 4.02 17.04
C TRP A 105 -1.46 3.30 18.34
N PRO A 106 -0.55 3.07 19.30
CA PRO A 106 -0.75 2.13 20.41
C PRO A 106 -1.84 2.55 21.39
N LYS A 107 -2.16 3.84 21.50
CA LYS A 107 -3.19 4.33 22.45
C LYS A 107 -4.58 4.08 21.87
N LYS A 108 -5.50 3.50 22.68
CA LYS A 108 -6.90 3.21 22.28
C LYS A 108 -7.60 4.40 21.62
N ARG A 109 -7.43 5.62 22.13
CA ARG A 109 -8.04 6.84 21.57
C ARG A 109 -7.60 7.16 20.14
N TRP A 110 -6.53 6.54 19.64
CA TRP A 110 -5.98 6.76 18.30
C TRP A 110 -6.25 5.61 17.32
N TYR A 111 -7.01 4.58 17.71
CA TYR A 111 -7.26 3.42 16.85
C TYR A 111 -7.83 3.81 15.48
N LYS A 112 -8.61 4.89 15.40
CA LYS A 112 -9.16 5.43 14.15
C LYS A 112 -8.09 5.92 13.16
N ARG A 113 -6.85 6.11 13.61
CA ARG A 113 -5.71 6.51 12.77
C ARG A 113 -5.01 5.32 12.11
N ARG A 114 -5.30 4.09 12.55
CA ARG A 114 -4.76 2.88 11.95
C ARG A 114 -5.33 2.72 10.54
N LEU A 115 -4.48 2.41 9.56
CA LEU A 115 -4.90 2.27 8.15
C LEU A 115 -5.85 1.09 7.90
N THR A 116 -5.99 0.19 8.86
CA THR A 116 -6.97 -0.91 8.85
C THR A 116 -8.19 -0.64 9.73
N SER A 117 -8.39 0.59 10.24
CA SER A 117 -9.60 0.94 11.01
C SER A 117 -10.81 1.07 10.09
N SER A 118 -12.04 0.92 10.66
CA SER A 118 -13.28 1.11 9.90
C SER A 118 -13.34 2.45 9.17
N VAL A 119 -12.78 3.52 9.78
CA VAL A 119 -12.70 4.86 9.16
C VAL A 119 -11.94 4.84 7.83
N PHE A 120 -10.88 4.06 7.74
CA PHE A 120 -10.13 3.90 6.48
C PHE A 120 -10.78 2.87 5.56
N LEU A 121 -11.30 1.77 6.10
CA LEU A 121 -11.97 0.74 5.30
C LEU A 121 -13.19 1.32 4.57
N GLU A 122 -13.98 2.18 5.23
CA GLU A 122 -15.08 2.94 4.61
C GLU A 122 -14.60 3.82 3.45
N LYS A 123 -13.44 4.48 3.61
CA LYS A 123 -12.83 5.26 2.51
C LYS A 123 -12.36 4.37 1.36
N TYR A 124 -11.82 3.20 1.67
CA TYR A 124 -11.31 2.29 0.66
C TYR A 124 -12.41 1.67 -0.21
N ASP A 125 -13.64 1.53 0.29
CA ASP A 125 -14.75 0.96 -0.50
C ASP A 125 -14.97 1.71 -1.82
N SER A 126 -14.81 3.04 -1.86
CA SER A 126 -14.95 3.85 -3.07
C SER A 126 -13.73 3.82 -4.00
N LEU A 127 -12.63 3.25 -3.58
CA LEU A 127 -11.40 3.25 -4.38
C LEU A 127 -11.31 2.05 -5.33
N PHE A 128 -11.89 0.92 -4.92
CA PHE A 128 -11.69 -0.33 -5.61
C PHE A 128 -12.51 -0.44 -6.91
N SER A 129 -11.85 -0.90 -7.98
CA SER A 129 -12.48 -1.16 -9.29
C SER A 129 -13.28 -2.48 -9.30
N GLY A 130 -12.98 -3.38 -8.37
CA GLY A 130 -13.55 -4.71 -8.25
C GLY A 130 -13.58 -5.18 -6.80
N ASN A 131 -13.23 -6.44 -6.57
CA ASN A 131 -13.15 -6.99 -5.21
C ASN A 131 -12.03 -6.29 -4.41
N PRO A 132 -12.35 -5.64 -3.28
CA PRO A 132 -11.36 -5.02 -2.42
C PRO A 132 -10.28 -6.02 -1.98
N HIS A 133 -9.01 -5.65 -2.16
CA HIS A 133 -7.86 -6.48 -1.80
C HIS A 133 -6.84 -5.66 -1.01
N ILE A 134 -6.53 -6.10 0.20
CA ILE A 134 -5.59 -5.45 1.11
C ILE A 134 -4.54 -6.45 1.55
N ILE A 135 -3.27 -6.07 1.40
CA ILE A 135 -2.13 -6.84 1.89
C ILE A 135 -1.41 -6.00 2.93
N GLN A 136 -1.14 -6.58 4.10
CA GLN A 136 -0.46 -5.90 5.19
C GLN A 136 0.77 -6.68 5.65
N LYS A 137 1.85 -5.94 5.95
CA LYS A 137 2.98 -6.42 6.73
C LYS A 137 3.25 -5.51 7.91
N THR A 138 3.58 -6.11 9.06
CA THR A 138 3.95 -5.37 10.28
C THR A 138 4.75 -6.25 11.21
N ASP A 139 5.62 -5.66 12.02
CA ASP A 139 6.29 -6.28 13.17
C ASP A 139 5.55 -6.03 14.49
N ASN A 140 4.46 -5.25 14.45
CA ASN A 140 3.71 -4.85 15.64
C ASN A 140 2.50 -5.77 15.87
N THR A 141 2.60 -6.62 16.89
CA THR A 141 1.55 -7.59 17.28
C THR A 141 0.20 -6.94 17.50
N SER A 142 0.14 -5.84 18.27
CA SER A 142 -1.13 -5.15 18.56
C SER A 142 -1.81 -4.55 17.32
N LEU A 143 -1.03 -4.08 16.34
CA LEU A 143 -1.58 -3.63 15.06
C LEU A 143 -2.08 -4.82 14.24
N PHE A 144 -1.34 -5.93 14.24
CA PHE A 144 -1.69 -7.13 13.50
C PHE A 144 -3.00 -7.75 14.01
N GLU A 145 -3.11 -7.97 15.33
CA GLU A 145 -4.33 -8.45 15.98
C GLU A 145 -5.53 -7.54 15.67
N PHE A 146 -5.33 -6.23 15.80
CA PHE A 146 -6.37 -5.25 15.45
C PHE A 146 -6.78 -5.37 13.99
N SER A 147 -5.84 -5.52 13.08
CA SER A 147 -6.11 -5.58 11.63
C SER A 147 -6.93 -6.82 11.27
N ILE A 148 -6.59 -7.99 11.84
CA ILE A 148 -7.36 -9.22 11.66
C ILE A 148 -8.82 -9.00 12.08
N VAL A 149 -9.04 -8.50 13.31
CA VAL A 149 -10.38 -8.27 13.83
C VAL A 149 -11.13 -7.23 13.01
N SER A 150 -10.49 -6.09 12.69
CA SER A 150 -11.12 -4.99 11.97
C SER A 150 -11.52 -5.39 10.55
N LEU A 151 -10.63 -6.02 9.80
CA LEU A 151 -10.90 -6.49 8.44
C LEU A 151 -11.98 -7.55 8.43
N SER A 152 -11.90 -8.57 9.30
CA SER A 152 -12.91 -9.63 9.39
C SER A 152 -14.29 -9.07 9.77
N THR A 153 -14.35 -8.15 10.74
CA THR A 153 -15.61 -7.51 11.14
C THR A 153 -16.20 -6.65 10.02
N TYR A 154 -15.35 -6.05 9.20
CA TYR A 154 -15.76 -5.22 8.06
C TYR A 154 -16.21 -6.04 6.84
N GLY A 155 -16.07 -7.37 6.89
CA GLY A 155 -16.51 -8.29 5.82
C GLY A 155 -15.41 -8.77 4.89
N TYR A 156 -14.12 -8.53 5.23
CA TYR A 156 -13.02 -9.15 4.50
C TYR A 156 -12.84 -10.61 4.92
N THR A 157 -12.54 -11.46 3.95
CA THR A 157 -12.06 -12.82 4.17
C THR A 157 -10.55 -12.80 4.19
N ILE A 158 -9.93 -13.32 5.26
CA ILE A 158 -8.49 -13.52 5.31
C ILE A 158 -8.16 -14.71 4.41
N LYS A 159 -7.39 -14.45 3.37
CA LYS A 159 -6.97 -15.44 2.37
C LYS A 159 -5.71 -16.16 2.82
N ASP A 160 -4.79 -15.38 3.38
CA ASP A 160 -3.52 -15.88 3.84
C ASP A 160 -3.03 -15.08 5.06
N ILE A 161 -2.33 -15.74 5.96
CA ILE A 161 -1.84 -15.15 7.20
C ILE A 161 -0.53 -15.84 7.63
N SER A 162 0.44 -15.04 8.09
CA SER A 162 1.64 -15.57 8.73
C SER A 162 2.01 -14.75 9.96
N PHE A 163 2.42 -15.43 11.02
CA PHE A 163 3.02 -14.83 12.23
C PHE A 163 4.55 -14.77 12.14
N ASP A 164 5.12 -15.32 11.08
CA ASP A 164 6.54 -15.25 10.76
C ASP A 164 6.75 -15.42 9.24
N LEU A 165 6.60 -14.31 8.52
CA LEU A 165 6.63 -14.29 7.05
C LEU A 165 7.91 -14.91 6.49
N HIS A 166 9.07 -14.65 7.13
CA HIS A 166 10.36 -15.08 6.61
C HIS A 166 10.62 -16.58 6.76
N ASN A 167 9.89 -17.25 7.68
CA ASN A 167 9.93 -18.69 7.90
C ASN A 167 8.63 -19.38 7.42
N SER A 168 7.81 -18.69 6.63
CA SER A 168 6.56 -19.22 6.08
C SER A 168 6.74 -19.74 4.65
N GLU A 169 5.72 -20.43 4.14
CA GLU A 169 5.63 -20.89 2.75
C GLU A 169 5.15 -19.79 1.79
N ILE A 170 4.96 -18.56 2.27
CA ILE A 170 4.51 -17.43 1.43
C ILE A 170 5.66 -16.96 0.56
N GLU A 171 5.53 -17.22 -0.72
CA GLU A 171 6.55 -16.90 -1.72
C GLU A 171 6.44 -15.46 -2.25
N GLY A 172 7.51 -14.99 -2.90
CA GLY A 172 7.52 -13.70 -3.63
C GLY A 172 7.51 -12.46 -2.72
N ASN A 173 7.86 -12.61 -1.43
CA ASN A 173 8.01 -11.46 -0.55
C ASN A 173 9.08 -10.50 -1.09
N ILE A 174 8.75 -9.22 -1.12
CA ILE A 174 9.68 -8.12 -1.38
C ILE A 174 9.84 -7.36 -0.08
N MET A 175 11.05 -7.31 0.45
CA MET A 175 11.34 -6.63 1.70
C MET A 175 11.31 -5.11 1.52
N THR A 176 10.73 -4.41 2.49
CA THR A 176 10.94 -2.98 2.67
C THR A 176 12.31 -2.71 3.33
N GLU A 177 12.83 -1.48 3.28
CA GLU A 177 14.05 -1.12 4.05
C GLU A 177 13.87 -1.35 5.56
N TYR A 178 12.66 -1.11 6.06
CA TYR A 178 12.31 -1.34 7.45
C TYR A 178 12.37 -2.84 7.78
N GLU A 179 11.73 -3.67 6.96
CA GLU A 179 11.69 -5.12 7.10
C GLU A 179 13.10 -5.73 7.10
N GLU A 180 13.95 -5.34 6.15
CA GLU A 180 15.32 -5.81 6.07
C GLU A 180 16.13 -5.48 7.35
N LYS A 181 15.95 -4.28 7.89
CA LYS A 181 16.63 -3.86 9.13
C LYS A 181 16.18 -4.65 10.36
N PHE A 182 14.87 -4.97 10.45
CA PHE A 182 14.31 -5.60 11.65
C PHE A 182 14.34 -7.11 11.59
N SER A 183 14.23 -7.73 10.41
CA SER A 183 14.45 -9.17 10.24
C SER A 183 15.88 -9.59 10.60
N LYS A 184 16.89 -8.78 10.24
CA LYS A 184 18.29 -8.99 10.68
C LYS A 184 18.48 -8.96 12.21
N LYS A 185 17.51 -8.42 12.95
CA LYS A 185 17.48 -8.42 14.43
C LYS A 185 16.72 -9.60 15.02
N GLY A 186 16.23 -10.51 14.19
CA GLY A 186 15.45 -11.69 14.61
C GLY A 186 14.00 -11.38 14.98
N LEU A 187 13.44 -10.24 14.55
CA LEU A 187 12.03 -9.94 14.77
C LEU A 187 11.19 -10.61 13.69
N SER A 188 10.14 -11.32 14.13
CA SER A 188 9.15 -11.88 13.20
C SER A 188 8.35 -10.79 12.51
N ILE A 189 8.10 -10.97 11.23
CA ILE A 189 7.24 -10.12 10.43
C ILE A 189 5.90 -10.83 10.23
N TYR A 190 4.84 -10.16 10.62
CA TYR A 190 3.47 -10.63 10.41
C TYR A 190 2.98 -10.23 9.02
N TYR A 191 2.26 -11.12 8.39
CA TYR A 191 1.68 -10.94 7.06
C TYR A 191 0.19 -11.26 7.05
N LEU A 192 -0.57 -10.49 6.32
CA LEU A 192 -2.00 -10.65 6.13
C LEU A 192 -2.35 -10.34 4.67
N ASP A 193 -3.10 -11.25 4.04
CA ASP A 193 -3.76 -11.07 2.75
C ASP A 193 -5.26 -11.19 2.94
N ALA A 194 -6.02 -10.15 2.59
CA ALA A 194 -7.44 -10.07 2.82
C ALA A 194 -8.19 -9.55 1.60
N VAL A 195 -9.29 -10.21 1.25
CA VAL A 195 -10.17 -9.83 0.14
C VAL A 195 -11.61 -9.71 0.61
N LYS A 196 -12.36 -8.79 0.02
CA LYS A 196 -13.80 -8.65 0.23
C LYS A 196 -14.50 -8.88 -1.10
N LYS A 197 -15.54 -9.70 -1.12
CA LYS A 197 -16.37 -9.82 -2.32
C LYS A 197 -17.17 -8.54 -2.46
N SER A 198 -17.10 -7.90 -3.62
CA SER A 198 -18.02 -6.81 -3.95
C SER A 198 -19.44 -7.37 -3.96
N GLU A 199 -20.33 -6.78 -3.20
CA GLU A 199 -21.77 -7.00 -3.36
C GLU A 199 -22.14 -6.50 -4.75
N LYS A 200 -22.62 -7.41 -5.59
CA LYS A 200 -23.11 -7.10 -6.94
C LYS A 200 -24.44 -6.40 -6.85
#